data_50a8be6c932868ccc6496919b5ae5f89
#
_entry.id   50a8be6c932868ccc6496919b5ae5f89
#
_cell.length_a   1.000
_cell.length_b   1.000
_cell.length_c   1.000
_cell.angle_alpha   90.00
_cell.angle_beta   90.00
_cell.angle_gamma   90.00
#
_symmetry.space_group_name_H-M   'P 1'
#
loop_
_entity.id
_entity.type
_entity.pdbx_description
1 polymer ?
#
loop_
_entity_poly.entity_id
_entity_poly.type
_entity_poly.pdbx_seq_one_letter_code
_entity_poly.pdbx_strand_id
1 'polypeptide(L)'
;MNFIPVNRPLITKADIDKVNKTLKSGWISSSGKEIVAFEKNFSKYVNHKFGIAVANGSAALDIAIKLANLKKNDEIIIPNFTII
;
A
#
# COMPACT_ATOMS: atom_id res chain seq x y z
N MET A 1 -29.44 -19.11 -4.04
CA MET A 1 -28.40 -19.24 -3.01
C MET A 1 -27.70 -17.87 -2.87
N ASN A 2 -27.75 -17.24 -1.69
CA ASN A 2 -27.08 -15.95 -1.52
C ASN A 2 -25.58 -16.19 -1.33
N PHE A 3 -24.75 -15.61 -2.21
CA PHE A 3 -23.30 -15.68 -2.10
C PHE A 3 -22.82 -14.86 -0.90
N ILE A 4 -22.10 -15.50 0.01
CA ILE A 4 -21.46 -14.85 1.17
C ILE A 4 -19.97 -14.73 0.87
N PRO A 5 -19.45 -13.53 0.61
CA PRO A 5 -18.03 -13.35 0.33
C PRO A 5 -17.19 -13.53 1.61
N VAL A 6 -16.01 -14.09 1.46
CA VAL A 6 -15.04 -14.25 2.57
C VAL A 6 -14.60 -12.89 3.13
N ASN A 7 -14.50 -11.89 2.26
CA ASN A 7 -14.11 -10.54 2.61
C ASN A 7 -14.78 -9.52 1.68
N ARG A 8 -15.06 -8.33 2.21
CA ARG A 8 -15.48 -7.16 1.43
C ARG A 8 -14.70 -5.95 1.89
N PRO A 9 -14.16 -5.13 0.97
CA PRO A 9 -13.54 -3.87 1.35
C PRO A 9 -14.60 -2.93 1.97
N LEU A 10 -14.24 -2.30 3.08
CA LEU A 10 -15.05 -1.26 3.70
C LEU A 10 -14.71 0.08 3.04
N ILE A 11 -15.59 0.55 2.17
CA ILE A 11 -15.45 1.86 1.52
C ILE A 11 -16.49 2.80 2.12
N THR A 12 -16.02 3.84 2.77
CA THR A 12 -16.86 4.85 3.42
C THR A 12 -17.15 6.03 2.48
N LYS A 13 -18.14 6.84 2.84
CA LYS A 13 -18.41 8.11 2.13
C LYS A 13 -17.17 9.01 2.12
N ALA A 14 -16.43 9.07 3.21
CA ALA A 14 -15.20 9.86 3.29
C ALA A 14 -14.14 9.42 2.28
N ASP A 15 -14.00 8.12 2.03
CA ASP A 15 -13.08 7.57 1.02
C ASP A 15 -13.50 8.03 -0.39
N ILE A 16 -14.78 7.92 -0.70
CA ILE A 16 -15.34 8.35 -1.98
C ILE A 16 -15.14 9.86 -2.20
N ASP A 17 -15.44 10.67 -1.18
CA ASP A 17 -15.28 12.13 -1.24
C ASP A 17 -13.80 12.51 -1.44
N LYS A 18 -12.87 11.79 -0.80
CA LYS A 18 -11.44 12.00 -0.95
C LYS A 18 -10.98 11.72 -2.39
N VAL A 19 -11.39 10.59 -2.95
CA VAL A 19 -11.07 10.24 -4.35
C VAL A 19 -11.64 11.26 -5.31
N ASN A 20 -12.91 11.63 -5.16
CA ASN A 20 -13.55 12.64 -5.99
C ASN A 20 -12.84 14.00 -5.93
N LYS A 21 -12.40 14.41 -4.74
CA LYS A 21 -11.65 15.65 -4.56
C LYS A 21 -10.30 15.60 -5.29
N THR A 22 -9.60 14.47 -5.22
CA THR A 22 -8.32 14.28 -5.92
C THR A 22 -8.50 14.31 -7.43
N LEU A 23 -9.50 13.61 -7.97
CA LEU A 23 -9.83 13.64 -9.40
C LEU A 23 -10.16 15.05 -9.89
N LYS A 24 -11.02 15.79 -9.16
CA LYS A 24 -11.37 17.18 -9.50
C LYS A 24 -10.20 18.14 -9.46
N SER A 25 -9.16 17.85 -8.65
CA SER A 25 -7.96 18.67 -8.59
C SER A 25 -7.04 18.52 -9.81
N GLY A 26 -7.22 17.47 -10.61
CA GLY A 26 -6.34 17.13 -11.72
C GLY A 26 -4.97 16.54 -11.31
N TRP A 27 -4.63 16.53 -10.01
CA TRP A 27 -3.38 15.97 -9.49
C TRP A 27 -3.51 14.46 -9.25
N ILE A 28 -3.46 13.69 -10.34
CA ILE A 28 -3.57 12.23 -10.31
C ILE A 28 -2.24 11.50 -10.60
N SER A 29 -1.15 12.26 -10.67
CA SER A 29 0.20 11.73 -10.90
C SER A 29 0.92 11.40 -9.59
N SER A 30 2.09 10.76 -9.70
CA SER A 30 2.96 10.38 -8.58
C SER A 30 3.50 11.54 -7.73
N SER A 31 3.35 12.79 -8.19
CA SER A 31 3.78 13.99 -7.45
C SER A 31 2.65 14.70 -6.71
N GLY A 32 1.48 14.06 -6.57
CA GLY A 32 0.32 14.62 -5.89
C GLY A 32 0.51 14.70 -4.37
N LYS A 33 -0.10 15.73 -3.76
CA LYS A 33 -0.10 15.91 -2.29
C LYS A 33 -0.69 14.72 -1.52
N GLU A 34 -1.55 13.93 -2.15
CA GLU A 34 -2.17 12.75 -1.54
C GLU A 34 -1.16 11.64 -1.28
N ILE A 35 -0.15 11.49 -2.15
CA ILE A 35 0.94 10.54 -1.96
C ILE A 35 1.80 10.96 -0.76
N VAL A 36 2.20 12.21 -0.69
CA VAL A 36 2.98 12.73 0.44
C VAL A 36 2.22 12.57 1.76
N ALA A 37 0.91 12.85 1.76
CA ALA A 37 0.06 12.67 2.93
C ALA A 37 -0.07 11.19 3.32
N PHE A 38 -0.21 10.30 2.34
CA PHE A 38 -0.27 8.85 2.57
C PHE A 38 1.04 8.33 3.19
N GLU A 39 2.18 8.64 2.61
CA GLU A 39 3.50 8.22 3.12
C GLU A 39 3.72 8.67 4.55
N LYS A 40 3.42 9.94 4.84
CA LYS A 40 3.55 10.51 6.19
C LYS A 40 2.61 9.85 7.21
N ASN A 41 1.34 9.68 6.86
CA ASN A 41 0.36 9.12 7.77
C ASN A 41 0.59 7.63 8.01
N PHE A 42 0.93 6.89 6.97
CA PHE A 42 1.20 5.47 7.07
C PHE A 42 2.48 5.18 7.87
N SER A 43 3.57 5.91 7.61
CA SER A 43 4.81 5.76 8.38
C SER A 43 4.58 6.03 9.86
N LYS A 44 3.78 7.06 10.19
CA LYS A 44 3.39 7.36 11.58
C LYS A 44 2.56 6.23 12.19
N TYR A 45 1.59 5.70 11.44
CA TYR A 45 0.72 4.62 11.91
C TYR A 45 1.49 3.34 12.28
N VAL A 46 2.48 2.96 11.46
CA VAL A 46 3.34 1.80 11.71
C VAL A 46 4.58 2.12 12.55
N ASN A 47 4.67 3.33 13.10
CA ASN A 47 5.78 3.82 13.92
C ASN A 47 7.15 3.69 13.22
N HIS A 48 7.19 4.03 11.94
CA HIS A 48 8.43 4.11 11.15
C HIS A 48 8.78 5.55 10.82
N LYS A 49 10.07 5.81 10.61
CA LYS A 49 10.57 7.15 10.30
C LYS A 49 10.17 7.61 8.90
N PHE A 50 10.11 6.70 7.95
CA PHE A 50 9.82 6.98 6.55
C PHE A 50 8.77 6.00 6.01
N GLY A 51 7.99 6.45 5.04
CA GLY A 51 7.11 5.66 4.21
C GLY A 51 7.34 6.03 2.75
N ILE A 52 7.30 5.04 1.88
CA ILE A 52 7.44 5.21 0.42
C ILE A 52 6.28 4.52 -0.25
N ALA A 53 5.49 5.28 -0.99
CA ALA A 53 4.39 4.75 -1.76
C ALA A 53 4.90 4.11 -3.07
N VAL A 54 4.39 2.93 -3.38
CA VAL A 54 4.70 2.19 -4.61
C VAL A 54 3.40 1.77 -5.30
N ALA A 55 3.49 1.36 -6.55
CA ALA A 55 2.31 1.08 -7.38
C ALA A 55 1.45 -0.09 -6.87
N ASN A 56 2.07 -1.09 -6.24
CA ASN A 56 1.39 -2.30 -5.73
C ASN A 56 2.27 -3.05 -4.72
N GLY A 57 1.68 -4.07 -4.08
CA GLY A 57 2.38 -4.89 -3.09
C GLY A 57 3.55 -5.70 -3.66
N SER A 58 3.47 -6.17 -4.89
CA SER A 58 4.59 -6.90 -5.53
C SER A 58 5.81 -6.00 -5.70
N ALA A 59 5.61 -4.75 -6.12
CA ALA A 59 6.70 -3.77 -6.19
C ALA A 59 7.29 -3.47 -4.80
N ALA A 60 6.44 -3.39 -3.76
CA ALA A 60 6.90 -3.20 -2.39
C ALA A 60 7.77 -4.38 -1.91
N LEU A 61 7.35 -5.61 -2.17
CA LEU A 61 8.12 -6.82 -1.81
C LEU A 61 9.44 -6.90 -2.57
N ASP A 62 9.45 -6.60 -3.88
CA ASP A 62 10.67 -6.60 -4.68
C ASP A 62 11.71 -5.60 -4.14
N ILE A 63 11.26 -4.40 -3.79
CA ILE A 63 12.13 -3.39 -3.17
C ILE A 63 12.62 -3.86 -1.79
N ALA A 64 11.74 -4.42 -0.96
CA ALA A 64 12.11 -4.90 0.37
C ALA A 64 13.17 -6.00 0.32
N ILE A 65 13.02 -6.97 -0.60
CA ILE A 65 13.99 -8.04 -0.80
C ILE A 65 15.34 -7.48 -1.29
N LYS A 66 15.32 -6.54 -2.23
CA LYS A 66 16.54 -5.88 -2.71
C LYS A 66 17.28 -5.12 -1.60
N LEU A 67 16.52 -4.41 -0.75
CA LEU A 67 17.10 -3.67 0.38
C LEU A 67 17.65 -4.60 1.48
N ALA A 68 17.12 -5.80 1.64
CA ALA A 68 17.64 -6.80 2.57
C ALA A 68 19.05 -7.29 2.22
N ASN A 69 19.52 -7.01 0.99
CA ASN A 69 20.87 -7.35 0.52
C ASN A 69 21.27 -8.81 0.79
N LEU A 70 20.35 -9.71 0.51
CA LEU A 70 20.51 -11.15 0.78
C LEU A 70 21.67 -11.76 -0.02
N LYS A 71 22.36 -12.66 0.62
CA LYS A 71 23.50 -13.39 0.06
C LYS A 71 23.16 -14.86 -0.13
N LYS A 72 24.02 -15.57 -0.84
CA LYS A 72 23.89 -17.03 -0.98
C LYS A 72 23.85 -17.69 0.40
N ASN A 73 22.84 -18.54 0.61
CA ASN A 73 22.50 -19.27 1.84
C ASN A 73 21.79 -18.45 2.93
N ASP A 74 21.40 -17.21 2.68
CA ASP A 74 20.48 -16.51 3.56
C ASP A 74 19.06 -17.08 3.41
N GLU A 75 18.32 -17.09 4.50
CA GLU A 75 16.94 -17.59 4.57
C GLU A 75 15.99 -16.45 4.92
N ILE A 76 14.78 -16.50 4.36
CA ILE A 76 13.71 -15.53 4.65
C ILE A 76 12.48 -16.29 5.13
N ILE A 77 11.89 -15.84 6.22
CA ILE A 77 10.60 -16.34 6.68
C ILE A 77 9.50 -15.56 5.98
N ILE A 78 8.64 -16.27 5.25
CA ILE A 78 7.52 -15.68 4.51
C ILE A 78 6.22 -16.38 4.90
N PRO A 79 5.06 -15.69 4.83
CA PRO A 79 3.76 -16.31 4.98
C PRO A 79 3.48 -17.23 3.76
N ASN A 80 2.89 -18.38 4.01
CA ASN A 80 2.44 -19.30 2.95
C ASN A 80 0.94 -19.18 2.65
N PHE A 81 0.20 -18.39 3.41
CA PHE A 81 -1.21 -18.07 3.19
C PHE A 81 -1.35 -16.60 2.87
N THR A 82 -1.44 -16.27 1.59
CA THR A 82 -1.54 -14.90 1.09
C THR A 82 -2.26 -14.90 -0.27
N ILE A 83 -2.60 -13.74 -0.78
CA ILE A 83 -3.16 -13.58 -2.12
C ILE A 83 -2.06 -13.88 -3.15
N ILE A 84 -2.44 -14.67 -4.16
CA ILE A 84 -1.59 -15.06 -5.29
C ILE A 84 -1.62 -13.95 -6.35
#